data_98e1f33bbb1ff16bae1cc523427e46a1
#
_entry.id   98e1f33bbb1ff16bae1cc523427e46a1
#
_cell.length_a   1.000
_cell.length_b   1.000
_cell.length_c   1.000
_cell.angle_alpha   90.00
_cell.angle_beta   90.00
_cell.angle_gamma   90.00
#
_symmetry.space_group_name_H-M   'P 1'
#
loop_
_entity.id
_entity.type
_entity.pdbx_description
1 polymer ?
#
loop_
_entity_poly.entity_id
_entity_poly.type
_entity_poly.pdbx_seq_one_letter_code
_entity_poly.pdbx_strand_id
1 'polypeptide(L)'
;MSEDGKEQLVIKGPTLKGIAKRRLIIPSIGQGYDNAIGSQETIIKQFTNNNIVNPVDVNRKIPQVIIAKDKQRGKQDAWRTRYENLADKITEIAEYSNLGWDITLDTNNNKFVFDVIEGKNLTVDQELLPPVIFSVDFDNIKNKHFVKSLLNYKNVGYCGGKGEDEERLIQQVGEAKGLSRNEVFIDCSQADDISELKSMGNHKLDDFKIVNTFEAQVIPYGAFIYGQDWDLGDIVTVQDKKWGVTLNSRITEIKEIYEVNGFNLECVFGNSIPTIIDKIKKVSKKDVR
;
A
#
# COMPACT_ATOMS: atom_id res chain seq x y z
N MET A 1 -6.94 9.39 36.27
CA MET A 1 -7.36 8.31 37.20
C MET A 1 -8.71 7.85 36.71
N SER A 2 -8.92 6.54 36.51
CA SER A 2 -10.25 6.00 36.25
C SER A 2 -11.07 6.08 37.52
N GLU A 3 -12.39 6.22 37.40
CA GLU A 3 -13.32 6.30 38.57
C GLU A 3 -13.22 5.07 39.50
N ASP A 4 -12.63 3.97 39.00
CA ASP A 4 -12.45 2.69 39.75
C ASP A 4 -11.09 2.56 40.47
N GLY A 5 -10.28 3.62 40.55
CA GLY A 5 -8.96 3.59 41.23
C GLY A 5 -7.92 2.69 40.55
N LYS A 6 -8.17 2.20 39.31
CA LYS A 6 -7.21 1.44 38.52
C LYS A 6 -6.31 2.38 37.71
N GLU A 7 -5.01 2.21 37.85
CA GLU A 7 -4.06 2.90 37.01
C GLU A 7 -3.94 2.18 35.67
N GLN A 8 -4.07 2.94 34.56
CA GLN A 8 -3.88 2.44 33.19
C GLN A 8 -2.86 3.30 32.49
N LEU A 9 -1.79 2.67 32.00
CA LEU A 9 -0.83 3.28 31.08
C LEU A 9 -1.15 2.86 29.65
N VAL A 10 -1.43 3.81 28.77
CA VAL A 10 -1.64 3.58 27.35
C VAL A 10 -0.51 4.21 26.56
N ILE A 11 0.27 3.39 25.84
CA ILE A 11 1.34 3.84 24.96
C ILE A 11 0.90 3.57 23.51
N LYS A 12 0.91 4.62 22.67
CA LYS A 12 0.59 4.53 21.24
C LYS A 12 1.72 5.12 20.42
N GLY A 13 2.09 4.45 19.33
CA GLY A 13 3.13 4.93 18.44
C GLY A 13 3.17 4.14 17.14
N PRO A 14 3.82 4.69 16.10
CA PRO A 14 4.10 3.94 14.87
C PRO A 14 5.21 2.91 15.11
N THR A 15 5.25 1.88 14.26
CA THR A 15 6.40 0.97 14.11
C THR A 15 7.61 1.72 13.55
N LEU A 16 8.72 1.03 13.27
CA LEU A 16 9.91 1.61 12.63
C LEU A 16 9.60 2.29 11.28
N LYS A 17 8.55 1.88 10.57
CA LYS A 17 8.03 2.57 9.38
C LYS A 17 7.73 4.06 9.64
N GLY A 18 7.44 4.43 10.87
CA GLY A 18 7.27 5.82 11.29
C GLY A 18 8.49 6.72 11.03
N ILE A 19 9.68 6.16 10.81
CA ILE A 19 10.88 6.90 10.41
C ILE A 19 10.63 7.62 9.07
N ALA A 20 10.05 6.94 8.09
CA ALA A 20 9.72 7.52 6.79
C ALA A 20 8.63 8.61 6.87
N LYS A 21 7.68 8.50 7.83
CA LYS A 21 6.63 9.52 8.04
C LYS A 21 7.18 10.88 8.48
N ARG A 22 8.40 10.92 9.01
CA ARG A 22 9.06 12.16 9.47
C ARG A 22 9.74 12.92 8.34
N ARG A 23 9.64 12.49 7.10
CA ARG A 23 10.33 13.09 5.94
C ARG A 23 9.36 13.50 4.86
N LEU A 24 9.68 14.62 4.23
CA LEU A 24 9.11 15.03 2.95
C LEU A 24 10.08 14.66 1.83
N ILE A 25 9.58 14.44 0.64
CA ILE A 25 10.41 14.31 -0.57
C ILE A 25 10.75 15.73 -1.02
N ILE A 26 12.02 16.08 -0.96
CA ILE A 26 12.52 17.41 -1.35
C ILE A 26 13.33 17.25 -2.62
N PRO A 27 12.93 17.94 -3.72
CA PRO A 27 13.70 17.96 -4.95
C PRO A 27 15.12 18.48 -4.74
N SER A 28 16.05 18.01 -5.56
CA SER A 28 17.40 18.54 -5.59
C SER A 28 17.42 20.02 -5.97
N ILE A 29 18.46 20.74 -5.55
CA ILE A 29 18.61 22.18 -5.85
C ILE A 29 18.53 22.42 -7.37
N GLY A 30 17.66 23.36 -7.78
CA GLY A 30 17.45 23.70 -9.17
C GLY A 30 16.45 22.79 -9.91
N GLN A 31 15.88 21.79 -9.23
CA GLN A 31 14.84 20.92 -9.80
C GLN A 31 13.47 21.25 -9.21
N GLY A 32 12.43 21.27 -10.06
CA GLY A 32 11.06 21.48 -9.62
C GLY A 32 10.45 20.26 -8.91
N TYR A 33 10.91 19.07 -9.28
CA TYR A 33 10.45 17.77 -8.76
C TYR A 33 11.62 16.81 -8.53
N ASP A 34 11.46 15.88 -7.63
CA ASP A 34 12.30 14.66 -7.56
C ASP A 34 11.70 13.64 -8.53
N ASN A 35 12.47 13.29 -9.56
CA ASN A 35 12.07 12.38 -10.63
C ASN A 35 12.82 11.07 -10.48
N ALA A 36 12.12 9.95 -10.62
CA ALA A 36 12.70 8.62 -10.60
C ALA A 36 12.13 7.77 -11.73
N ILE A 37 13.02 7.06 -12.44
CA ILE A 37 12.66 6.15 -13.54
C ILE A 37 13.33 4.81 -13.27
N GLY A 38 12.57 3.73 -13.34
CA GLY A 38 13.07 2.38 -13.09
C GLY A 38 11.95 1.44 -12.67
N SER A 39 12.34 0.30 -12.09
CA SER A 39 11.36 -0.56 -11.43
C SER A 39 10.78 0.16 -10.19
N GLN A 40 9.56 -0.19 -9.78
CA GLN A 40 8.97 0.46 -8.61
C GLN A 40 9.83 0.28 -7.35
N GLU A 41 10.50 -0.87 -7.16
CA GLU A 41 11.46 -1.05 -6.07
C GLU A 41 12.61 -0.04 -6.16
N THR A 42 13.20 0.12 -7.34
CA THR A 42 14.29 1.08 -7.57
C THR A 42 13.83 2.49 -7.24
N ILE A 43 12.64 2.88 -7.68
CA ILE A 43 12.05 4.20 -7.43
C ILE A 43 11.81 4.44 -5.93
N ILE A 44 11.20 3.47 -5.23
CA ILE A 44 10.96 3.54 -3.78
C ILE A 44 12.28 3.70 -3.02
N LYS A 45 13.29 2.90 -3.39
CA LYS A 45 14.62 2.96 -2.77
C LYS A 45 15.35 4.26 -3.09
N GLN A 46 15.19 4.80 -4.29
CA GLN A 46 15.76 6.11 -4.66
C GLN A 46 15.16 7.24 -3.82
N PHE A 47 13.83 7.35 -3.72
CA PHE A 47 13.19 8.37 -2.90
C PHE A 47 13.58 8.25 -1.42
N THR A 48 13.70 7.03 -0.91
CA THR A 48 14.15 6.79 0.47
C THR A 48 15.60 7.20 0.66
N ASN A 49 16.47 6.86 -0.29
CA ASN A 49 17.89 7.26 -0.27
C ASN A 49 18.05 8.77 -0.25
N ASN A 50 17.38 9.48 -1.16
CA ASN A 50 17.51 10.93 -1.33
C ASN A 50 16.97 11.72 -0.13
N ASN A 51 16.12 11.11 0.72
CA ASN A 51 15.44 11.83 1.78
C ASN A 51 15.74 11.33 3.21
N ILE A 52 16.42 10.17 3.35
CA ILE A 52 16.80 9.62 4.66
C ILE A 52 18.29 9.32 4.74
N VAL A 53 18.85 8.59 3.73
CA VAL A 53 20.21 8.04 3.80
C VAL A 53 21.24 9.04 3.31
N ASN A 54 21.02 9.63 2.14
CA ASN A 54 21.91 10.60 1.49
C ASN A 54 21.15 11.87 1.05
N PRO A 55 20.47 12.57 1.96
CA PRO A 55 19.80 13.82 1.63
C PRO A 55 20.79 14.94 1.32
N VAL A 56 20.39 15.88 0.45
CA VAL A 56 21.20 17.08 0.13
C VAL A 56 21.47 17.90 1.40
N ASP A 57 20.45 18.12 2.23
CA ASP A 57 20.63 18.71 3.55
C ASP A 57 21.07 17.61 4.55
N VAL A 58 22.31 17.69 4.99
CA VAL A 58 22.92 16.72 5.91
C VAL A 58 22.17 16.61 7.25
N ASN A 59 21.47 17.63 7.69
CA ASN A 59 20.68 17.60 8.93
C ASN A 59 19.48 16.64 8.83
N ARG A 60 19.08 16.26 7.64
CA ARG A 60 18.01 15.30 7.38
C ARG A 60 18.49 13.85 7.38
N LYS A 61 19.80 13.63 7.34
CA LYS A 61 20.40 12.29 7.31
C LYS A 61 20.11 11.51 8.60
N ILE A 62 19.77 10.23 8.46
CA ILE A 62 19.69 9.29 9.57
C ILE A 62 20.78 8.23 9.36
N PRO A 63 21.94 8.36 10.03
CA PRO A 63 23.10 7.48 9.79
C PRO A 63 22.86 6.01 10.11
N GLN A 64 21.86 5.72 10.94
CA GLN A 64 21.49 4.36 11.33
C GLN A 64 20.68 3.64 10.25
N VAL A 65 20.06 4.36 9.29
CA VAL A 65 19.26 3.76 8.22
C VAL A 65 20.17 3.38 7.06
N ILE A 66 20.01 2.16 6.60
CA ILE A 66 20.61 1.63 5.36
C ILE A 66 19.52 1.07 4.45
N ILE A 67 19.81 0.99 3.17
CA ILE A 67 18.88 0.43 2.18
C ILE A 67 19.40 -0.94 1.75
N ALA A 68 18.52 -1.95 1.79
CA ALA A 68 18.82 -3.28 1.29
C ALA A 68 19.08 -3.27 -0.22
N LYS A 69 19.80 -4.29 -0.71
CA LYS A 69 20.12 -4.42 -2.14
C LYS A 69 18.86 -4.33 -3.00
N ASP A 70 18.93 -3.52 -4.06
CA ASP A 70 17.87 -3.41 -5.05
C ASP A 70 17.79 -4.70 -5.88
N LYS A 71 16.60 -5.29 -5.96
CA LYS A 71 16.27 -6.50 -6.73
C LYS A 71 15.51 -6.18 -8.01
N GLN A 72 15.21 -4.90 -8.25
CA GLN A 72 14.50 -4.39 -9.43
C GLN A 72 13.10 -4.99 -9.61
N ARG A 73 12.38 -5.24 -8.51
CA ARG A 73 11.02 -5.79 -8.52
C ARG A 73 10.00 -4.76 -9.00
N GLY A 74 8.88 -5.26 -9.51
CA GLY A 74 7.83 -4.45 -10.10
C GLY A 74 8.06 -4.15 -11.59
N LYS A 75 7.20 -3.30 -12.16
CA LYS A 75 7.28 -2.90 -13.57
C LYS A 75 8.16 -1.66 -13.71
N GLN A 76 8.69 -1.44 -14.91
CA GLN A 76 9.37 -0.20 -15.26
C GLN A 76 8.34 0.93 -15.35
N ASP A 77 8.63 2.05 -14.70
CA ASP A 77 7.74 3.21 -14.64
C ASP A 77 8.51 4.49 -14.37
N ALA A 78 7.80 5.63 -14.44
CA ALA A 78 8.32 6.94 -14.11
C ALA A 78 7.43 7.60 -13.05
N TRP A 79 8.03 8.08 -11.99
CA TRP A 79 7.34 8.77 -10.91
C TRP A 79 8.01 10.11 -10.62
N ARG A 80 7.18 11.10 -10.33
CA ARG A 80 7.66 12.43 -9.94
C ARG A 80 6.87 12.93 -8.73
N THR A 81 7.54 13.66 -7.84
CA THR A 81 6.93 14.14 -6.62
C THR A 81 7.68 15.35 -6.07
N ARG A 82 7.01 16.17 -5.27
CA ARG A 82 7.61 17.30 -4.54
C ARG A 82 6.85 17.58 -3.26
N TYR A 83 7.57 17.74 -2.16
CA TYR A 83 7.03 18.10 -0.84
C TYR A 83 5.90 17.19 -0.32
N GLU A 84 5.72 16.02 -0.93
CA GLU A 84 4.83 15.00 -0.41
C GLU A 84 5.50 14.23 0.75
N ASN A 85 4.68 13.66 1.65
CA ASN A 85 5.22 12.81 2.71
C ASN A 85 5.86 11.57 2.10
N LEU A 86 7.10 11.26 2.52
CA LEU A 86 7.85 10.13 1.97
C LEU A 86 7.13 8.80 2.16
N ALA A 87 6.63 8.51 3.38
CA ALA A 87 5.95 7.25 3.65
C ALA A 87 4.69 7.09 2.80
N ASP A 88 3.90 8.17 2.65
CA ASP A 88 2.69 8.16 1.85
C ASP A 88 2.99 7.88 0.37
N LYS A 89 4.03 8.54 -0.19
CA LYS A 89 4.39 8.38 -1.60
C LYS A 89 4.95 6.98 -1.89
N ILE A 90 5.86 6.47 -1.08
CA ILE A 90 6.40 5.12 -1.30
C ILE A 90 5.35 4.03 -1.06
N THR A 91 4.35 4.28 -0.20
CA THR A 91 3.20 3.39 -0.04
C THR A 91 2.33 3.39 -1.29
N GLU A 92 2.02 4.55 -1.86
CA GLU A 92 1.27 4.68 -3.13
C GLU A 92 1.95 3.88 -4.26
N ILE A 93 3.27 4.01 -4.41
CA ILE A 93 4.05 3.27 -5.42
C ILE A 93 4.03 1.76 -5.14
N ALA A 94 4.18 1.36 -3.89
CA ALA A 94 4.18 -0.04 -3.48
C ALA A 94 2.81 -0.70 -3.74
N GLU A 95 1.71 -0.04 -3.36
CA GLU A 95 0.34 -0.52 -3.59
C GLU A 95 0.04 -0.68 -5.08
N TYR A 96 0.43 0.32 -5.91
CA TYR A 96 0.25 0.26 -7.36
C TYR A 96 0.96 -0.94 -8.00
N SER A 97 2.13 -1.32 -7.48
CA SER A 97 2.94 -2.42 -7.99
C SER A 97 2.73 -3.77 -7.28
N ASN A 98 1.78 -3.84 -6.33
CA ASN A 98 1.57 -5.00 -5.47
C ASN A 98 2.82 -5.39 -4.65
N LEU A 99 3.65 -4.42 -4.31
CA LEU A 99 4.79 -4.55 -3.40
C LEU A 99 4.43 -4.01 -2.02
N GLY A 100 5.26 -4.32 -1.05
CA GLY A 100 5.26 -3.72 0.28
C GLY A 100 6.61 -3.06 0.55
N TRP A 101 6.73 -2.38 1.68
CA TRP A 101 8.01 -1.91 2.20
C TRP A 101 8.02 -1.97 3.72
N ASP A 102 9.19 -2.15 4.29
CA ASP A 102 9.36 -2.15 5.75
C ASP A 102 10.71 -1.59 6.16
N ILE A 103 10.83 -1.29 7.45
CA ILE A 103 12.07 -0.95 8.13
C ILE A 103 12.24 -1.91 9.29
N THR A 104 13.24 -2.76 9.21
CA THR A 104 13.58 -3.75 10.23
C THR A 104 14.82 -3.36 11.02
N LEU A 105 14.96 -3.88 12.24
CA LEU A 105 16.14 -3.69 13.07
C LEU A 105 17.13 -4.84 12.85
N ASP A 106 18.32 -4.50 12.32
CA ASP A 106 19.48 -5.39 12.32
C ASP A 106 20.24 -5.17 13.63
N THR A 107 20.00 -6.05 14.59
CA THR A 107 20.64 -5.98 15.92
C THR A 107 22.12 -6.26 15.88
N ASN A 108 22.62 -7.02 14.89
CA ASN A 108 24.03 -7.38 14.78
C ASN A 108 24.87 -6.17 14.35
N ASN A 109 24.34 -5.33 13.46
CA ASN A 109 25.02 -4.16 12.92
C ASN A 109 24.51 -2.84 13.51
N ASN A 110 23.56 -2.86 14.43
CA ASN A 110 22.89 -1.68 14.99
C ASN A 110 22.35 -0.73 13.88
N LYS A 111 21.68 -1.30 12.89
CA LYS A 111 21.12 -0.58 11.75
C LYS A 111 19.64 -0.81 11.60
N PHE A 112 18.95 0.20 11.09
CA PHE A 112 17.61 0.08 10.53
C PHE A 112 17.73 -0.21 9.05
N VAL A 113 17.22 -1.35 8.61
CA VAL A 113 17.27 -1.78 7.21
C VAL A 113 15.96 -1.48 6.54
N PHE A 114 15.97 -0.54 5.59
CA PHE A 114 14.83 -0.31 4.70
C PHE A 114 14.88 -1.31 3.55
N ASP A 115 13.81 -2.04 3.32
CA ASP A 115 13.67 -2.92 2.16
C ASP A 115 12.27 -2.83 1.56
N VAL A 116 12.17 -3.18 0.28
CA VAL A 116 10.92 -3.42 -0.43
C VAL A 116 10.63 -4.92 -0.37
N ILE A 117 9.38 -5.28 -0.15
CA ILE A 117 8.93 -6.65 0.09
C ILE A 117 7.97 -7.04 -1.03
N GLU A 118 8.12 -8.25 -1.53
CA GLU A 118 7.17 -8.91 -2.42
C GLU A 118 6.59 -10.12 -1.69
N GLY A 119 5.28 -10.14 -1.51
CA GLY A 119 4.59 -11.25 -0.90
C GLY A 119 4.56 -12.47 -1.83
N LYS A 120 4.55 -13.66 -1.23
CA LYS A 120 4.46 -14.94 -1.95
C LYS A 120 3.05 -15.12 -2.52
N ASN A 121 2.95 -15.83 -3.64
CA ASN A 121 1.67 -16.34 -4.10
C ASN A 121 1.44 -17.74 -3.50
N LEU A 122 0.56 -17.82 -2.51
CA LEU A 122 0.19 -19.05 -1.79
C LEU A 122 -1.27 -19.44 -2.10
N THR A 123 -1.78 -19.07 -3.27
CA THR A 123 -3.14 -19.40 -3.68
C THR A 123 -3.25 -20.85 -4.18
N VAL A 124 -4.48 -21.34 -4.28
CA VAL A 124 -4.75 -22.67 -4.88
C VAL A 124 -4.53 -22.71 -6.38
N ASP A 125 -4.38 -21.57 -7.04
CA ASP A 125 -4.25 -21.47 -8.50
C ASP A 125 -2.78 -21.56 -8.99
N GLN A 126 -1.81 -21.77 -8.08
CA GLN A 126 -0.40 -21.97 -8.39
C GLN A 126 0.08 -23.32 -7.87
N GLU A 127 1.16 -23.86 -8.46
CA GLU A 127 1.69 -25.20 -8.17
C GLU A 127 3.12 -25.17 -7.55
N LEU A 128 3.69 -23.98 -7.35
CA LEU A 128 5.09 -23.85 -6.92
C LEU A 128 5.27 -23.94 -5.40
N LEU A 129 4.28 -23.48 -4.64
CA LEU A 129 4.33 -23.40 -3.17
C LEU A 129 3.10 -24.09 -2.58
N PRO A 130 3.19 -24.64 -1.35
CA PRO A 130 2.03 -25.15 -0.63
C PRO A 130 0.96 -24.06 -0.50
N PRO A 131 -0.29 -24.33 -0.91
CA PRO A 131 -1.35 -23.34 -0.83
C PRO A 131 -1.78 -23.09 0.61
N VAL A 132 -2.07 -21.83 0.93
CA VAL A 132 -2.66 -21.42 2.21
C VAL A 132 -4.11 -21.04 1.96
N ILE A 133 -5.03 -21.76 2.64
CA ILE A 133 -6.47 -21.57 2.50
C ILE A 133 -7.07 -21.20 3.84
N PHE A 134 -7.62 -19.99 3.93
CA PHE A 134 -8.37 -19.55 5.10
C PHE A 134 -9.87 -19.82 4.90
N SER A 135 -10.44 -20.66 5.77
CA SER A 135 -11.84 -21.02 5.73
C SER A 135 -12.35 -21.43 7.12
N VAL A 136 -13.60 -21.12 7.39
CA VAL A 136 -14.30 -21.64 8.58
C VAL A 136 -14.41 -23.16 8.54
N ASP A 137 -14.54 -23.73 7.33
CA ASP A 137 -14.63 -25.19 7.17
C ASP A 137 -13.31 -25.91 7.53
N PHE A 138 -12.20 -25.20 7.59
CA PHE A 138 -10.90 -25.72 8.02
C PHE A 138 -10.53 -25.32 9.47
N ASP A 139 -11.49 -24.76 10.21
CA ASP A 139 -11.30 -24.30 11.59
C ASP A 139 -10.05 -23.40 11.81
N ASN A 140 -9.68 -22.62 10.80
CA ASN A 140 -8.50 -21.74 10.87
C ASN A 140 -8.84 -20.24 10.90
N ILE A 141 -10.12 -19.88 10.71
CA ILE A 141 -10.63 -18.50 10.89
C ILE A 141 -11.98 -18.49 11.63
N LYS A 142 -12.25 -17.40 12.33
CA LYS A 142 -13.54 -17.09 12.98
C LYS A 142 -13.86 -15.60 12.85
N ASN A 143 -15.06 -15.19 13.26
CA ASN A 143 -15.50 -13.78 13.30
C ASN A 143 -15.30 -13.06 11.95
N LYS A 144 -15.68 -13.74 10.86
CA LYS A 144 -15.49 -13.26 9.49
C LYS A 144 -16.45 -12.14 9.11
N HIS A 145 -15.94 -11.21 8.32
CA HIS A 145 -16.73 -10.15 7.70
C HIS A 145 -16.29 -9.98 6.24
N PHE A 146 -17.27 -9.88 5.31
CA PHE A 146 -16.98 -9.71 3.89
C PHE A 146 -17.72 -8.48 3.35
N VAL A 147 -16.98 -7.62 2.66
CA VAL A 147 -17.52 -6.46 1.97
C VAL A 147 -17.09 -6.45 0.52
N LYS A 148 -18.06 -6.32 -0.37
CA LYS A 148 -17.84 -6.00 -1.78
C LYS A 148 -18.51 -4.67 -2.07
N SER A 149 -17.72 -3.66 -2.47
CA SER A 149 -18.24 -2.33 -2.77
C SER A 149 -17.88 -1.89 -4.19
N LEU A 150 -18.89 -1.48 -4.93
CA LEU A 150 -18.77 -0.86 -6.25
C LEU A 150 -19.09 0.65 -6.20
N LEU A 151 -19.26 1.22 -5.01
CA LEU A 151 -19.75 2.58 -4.82
C LEU A 151 -18.91 3.63 -5.58
N ASN A 152 -17.60 3.47 -5.59
CA ASN A 152 -16.68 4.37 -6.26
C ASN A 152 -16.01 3.72 -7.49
N TYR A 153 -16.54 2.58 -7.95
CA TYR A 153 -15.94 1.86 -9.06
C TYR A 153 -15.96 2.66 -10.34
N LYS A 154 -14.77 2.83 -10.94
CA LYS A 154 -14.56 3.43 -12.25
C LYS A 154 -13.55 2.57 -13.02
N ASN A 155 -13.76 2.45 -14.32
CA ASN A 155 -12.91 1.65 -15.19
C ASN A 155 -12.44 2.38 -16.44
N VAL A 156 -12.88 3.62 -16.62
CA VAL A 156 -12.42 4.52 -17.67
C VAL A 156 -12.15 5.90 -17.08
N GLY A 157 -10.96 6.41 -17.28
CA GLY A 157 -10.54 7.76 -16.88
C GLY A 157 -10.29 8.65 -18.10
N TYR A 158 -10.81 9.87 -18.07
CA TYR A 158 -10.40 10.94 -18.96
C TYR A 158 -9.40 11.82 -18.21
N CYS A 159 -8.14 11.75 -18.60
CA CYS A 159 -7.04 12.44 -17.92
C CYS A 159 -6.81 13.79 -18.58
N GLY A 160 -7.02 14.88 -17.84
CA GLY A 160 -6.77 16.24 -18.29
C GLY A 160 -5.35 16.68 -17.93
N GLY A 161 -4.52 16.91 -18.95
CA GLY A 161 -3.17 17.46 -18.84
C GLY A 161 -3.16 18.99 -18.77
N LYS A 162 -2.06 19.59 -19.25
CA LYS A 162 -1.90 21.04 -19.40
C LYS A 162 -2.82 21.61 -20.47
N GLY A 163 -3.06 22.93 -20.41
CA GLY A 163 -3.93 23.68 -21.29
C GLY A 163 -5.29 23.99 -20.68
N GLU A 164 -6.06 24.83 -21.35
CA GLU A 164 -7.41 25.22 -20.97
C GLU A 164 -8.35 24.97 -22.16
N ASP A 165 -9.63 24.74 -21.85
CA ASP A 165 -10.70 24.54 -22.82
C ASP A 165 -10.32 23.55 -23.96
N GLU A 166 -10.39 23.98 -25.20
CA GLU A 166 -10.11 23.17 -26.41
C GLU A 166 -8.61 22.78 -26.54
N GLU A 167 -7.72 23.58 -25.98
CA GLU A 167 -6.27 23.33 -26.01
C GLU A 167 -5.81 22.36 -24.94
N ARG A 168 -6.69 21.99 -24.00
CA ARG A 168 -6.36 21.06 -22.93
C ARG A 168 -6.14 19.67 -23.49
N LEU A 169 -4.95 19.11 -23.22
CA LEU A 169 -4.62 17.74 -23.62
C LEU A 169 -5.46 16.75 -22.83
N ILE A 170 -6.31 15.99 -23.50
CA ILE A 170 -7.14 14.93 -22.88
C ILE A 170 -6.69 13.57 -23.40
N GLN A 171 -6.45 12.63 -22.45
CA GLN A 171 -6.10 11.26 -22.76
C GLN A 171 -7.00 10.28 -22.00
N GLN A 172 -7.57 9.32 -22.73
CA GLN A 172 -8.32 8.22 -22.11
C GLN A 172 -7.36 7.14 -21.57
N VAL A 173 -7.65 6.62 -20.38
CA VAL A 173 -7.07 5.40 -19.79
C VAL A 173 -8.19 4.45 -19.39
N GLY A 174 -7.88 3.15 -19.41
CA GLY A 174 -8.87 2.10 -19.19
C GLY A 174 -9.79 1.90 -20.39
N GLU A 175 -10.44 0.72 -20.45
CA GLU A 175 -11.34 0.35 -21.54
C GLU A 175 -12.57 -0.36 -21.01
N ALA A 176 -13.75 0.09 -21.42
CA ALA A 176 -15.02 -0.58 -21.20
C ALA A 176 -16.07 -0.07 -22.18
N LYS A 177 -17.15 -0.82 -22.39
CA LYS A 177 -18.21 -0.50 -23.37
C LYS A 177 -19.61 -0.59 -22.74
N GLY A 178 -20.53 0.24 -23.23
CA GLY A 178 -21.95 0.18 -22.89
C GLY A 178 -22.20 0.28 -21.38
N LEU A 179 -23.06 -0.57 -20.85
CA LEU A 179 -23.45 -0.56 -19.44
C LEU A 179 -22.32 -0.90 -18.45
N SER A 180 -21.24 -1.53 -18.92
CA SER A 180 -20.08 -1.82 -18.06
C SER A 180 -19.13 -0.65 -17.93
N ARG A 181 -19.32 0.43 -18.66
CA ARG A 181 -18.46 1.61 -18.67
C ARG A 181 -18.84 2.59 -17.57
N ASN A 182 -17.92 2.80 -16.62
CA ASN A 182 -18.04 3.75 -15.52
C ASN A 182 -16.91 4.76 -15.61
N GLU A 183 -17.23 6.00 -15.89
CA GLU A 183 -16.25 7.05 -16.23
C GLU A 183 -15.92 7.95 -15.06
N VAL A 184 -14.71 8.51 -15.09
CA VAL A 184 -14.24 9.55 -14.19
C VAL A 184 -13.33 10.53 -14.93
N PHE A 185 -13.43 11.81 -14.61
CA PHE A 185 -12.42 12.79 -15.01
C PHE A 185 -11.30 12.81 -13.98
N ILE A 186 -10.05 12.76 -14.46
CA ILE A 186 -8.84 12.73 -13.62
C ILE A 186 -8.00 13.96 -13.99
N ASP A 187 -7.80 14.86 -13.04
CA ASP A 187 -6.90 15.98 -13.24
C ASP A 187 -5.44 15.53 -13.12
N CYS A 188 -4.71 15.70 -14.23
CA CYS A 188 -3.29 15.38 -14.37
C CYS A 188 -2.53 16.60 -14.98
N SER A 189 -2.93 17.82 -14.64
CA SER A 189 -2.38 19.08 -15.14
C SER A 189 -0.86 19.22 -14.95
N GLN A 190 -0.26 18.39 -14.11
CA GLN A 190 1.18 18.36 -13.88
C GLN A 190 1.96 17.57 -14.94
N ALA A 191 1.28 16.75 -15.77
CA ALA A 191 1.93 15.95 -16.80
C ALA A 191 2.53 16.85 -17.90
N ASP A 192 3.76 16.55 -18.30
CA ASP A 192 4.47 17.33 -19.33
C ASP A 192 4.23 16.79 -20.74
N ASP A 193 3.91 15.47 -20.87
CA ASP A 193 3.65 14.82 -22.14
C ASP A 193 2.53 13.75 -22.05
N ILE A 194 2.18 13.17 -23.20
CA ILE A 194 1.12 12.14 -23.31
C ILE A 194 1.48 10.86 -22.54
N SER A 195 2.75 10.46 -22.52
CA SER A 195 3.19 9.26 -21.84
C SER A 195 3.04 9.40 -20.33
N GLU A 196 3.49 10.53 -19.79
CA GLU A 196 3.33 10.86 -18.39
C GLU A 196 1.85 11.01 -18.01
N LEU A 197 1.05 11.64 -18.88
CA LEU A 197 -0.39 11.80 -18.68
C LEU A 197 -1.10 10.45 -18.57
N LYS A 198 -0.75 9.48 -19.43
CA LYS A 198 -1.27 8.11 -19.36
C LYS A 198 -0.82 7.39 -18.08
N SER A 199 0.45 7.49 -17.72
CA SER A 199 0.98 6.87 -16.51
C SER A 199 0.27 7.40 -15.26
N MET A 200 0.20 8.72 -15.10
CA MET A 200 -0.52 9.36 -13.98
C MET A 200 -2.01 9.00 -13.96
N GLY A 201 -2.64 8.94 -15.14
CA GLY A 201 -4.04 8.55 -15.28
C GLY A 201 -4.29 7.13 -14.82
N ASN A 202 -3.44 6.18 -15.22
CA ASN A 202 -3.53 4.78 -14.79
C ASN A 202 -3.33 4.64 -13.26
N HIS A 203 -2.33 5.35 -12.70
CA HIS A 203 -2.11 5.34 -11.25
C HIS A 203 -3.35 5.83 -10.48
N LYS A 204 -3.96 6.94 -10.92
CA LYS A 204 -5.14 7.48 -10.26
C LYS A 204 -6.41 6.67 -10.52
N LEU A 205 -6.53 5.99 -11.66
CA LEU A 205 -7.66 5.11 -11.96
C LEU A 205 -7.69 3.89 -11.04
N ASP A 206 -6.52 3.42 -10.59
CA ASP A 206 -6.40 2.33 -9.62
C ASP A 206 -7.08 2.62 -8.28
N ASP A 207 -7.19 3.87 -7.88
CA ASP A 207 -7.94 4.29 -6.68
C ASP A 207 -9.46 4.00 -6.76
N PHE A 208 -9.96 3.72 -7.96
CA PHE A 208 -11.39 3.48 -8.24
C PHE A 208 -11.72 2.01 -8.51
N LYS A 209 -10.83 1.09 -8.19
CA LYS A 209 -11.09 -0.35 -8.32
C LYS A 209 -12.22 -0.83 -7.39
N ILE A 210 -12.81 -1.96 -7.74
CA ILE A 210 -13.80 -2.64 -6.88
C ILE A 210 -13.09 -2.98 -5.55
N VAL A 211 -13.71 -2.59 -4.45
CA VAL A 211 -13.24 -2.96 -3.12
C VAL A 211 -13.81 -4.33 -2.76
N ASN A 212 -12.93 -5.31 -2.58
CA ASN A 212 -13.25 -6.61 -2.02
C ASN A 212 -12.40 -6.76 -0.76
N THR A 213 -13.04 -6.79 0.41
CA THR A 213 -12.36 -6.93 1.70
C THR A 213 -12.95 -8.12 2.43
N PHE A 214 -12.09 -8.99 2.91
CA PHE A 214 -12.46 -10.05 3.83
C PHE A 214 -11.66 -9.86 5.11
N GLU A 215 -12.33 -9.73 6.22
CA GLU A 215 -11.74 -9.59 7.55
C GLU A 215 -12.04 -10.84 8.35
N ALA A 216 -11.07 -11.37 9.05
CA ALA A 216 -11.28 -12.50 9.93
C ALA A 216 -10.27 -12.52 11.08
N GLN A 217 -10.68 -13.13 12.18
CA GLN A 217 -9.76 -13.55 13.22
C GLN A 217 -9.15 -14.90 12.82
N VAL A 218 -7.85 -14.92 12.61
CA VAL A 218 -7.09 -16.13 12.29
C VAL A 218 -6.74 -16.87 13.57
N ILE A 219 -6.82 -18.20 13.55
CA ILE A 219 -6.43 -19.04 14.67
C ILE A 219 -4.92 -19.25 14.61
N PRO A 220 -4.12 -18.69 15.55
CA PRO A 220 -2.66 -18.60 15.42
C PRO A 220 -1.94 -19.96 15.42
N TYR A 221 -2.55 -20.96 16.02
CA TYR A 221 -2.00 -22.32 16.19
C TYR A 221 -2.76 -23.36 15.36
N GLY A 222 -3.35 -22.92 14.24
CA GLY A 222 -4.10 -23.75 13.31
C GLY A 222 -3.20 -24.51 12.33
N ALA A 223 -3.80 -24.89 11.19
CA ALA A 223 -3.11 -25.63 10.12
C ALA A 223 -1.97 -24.84 9.46
N PHE A 224 -1.98 -23.51 9.53
CA PHE A 224 -0.97 -22.62 8.96
C PHE A 224 -0.44 -21.67 10.02
N ILE A 225 0.88 -21.60 10.16
CA ILE A 225 1.57 -20.83 11.21
C ILE A 225 2.01 -19.49 10.65
N TYR A 226 1.58 -18.39 11.28
CA TYR A 226 2.00 -17.03 10.96
C TYR A 226 3.52 -16.86 11.11
N GLY A 227 4.15 -16.19 10.14
CA GLY A 227 5.59 -15.99 10.11
C GLY A 227 6.41 -17.18 9.60
N GLN A 228 5.77 -18.35 9.33
CA GLN A 228 6.40 -19.54 8.76
C GLN A 228 5.75 -19.90 7.42
N ASP A 229 4.47 -20.27 7.45
CA ASP A 229 3.73 -20.71 6.27
C ASP A 229 3.21 -19.51 5.46
N TRP A 230 2.86 -18.42 6.12
CA TRP A 230 2.34 -17.19 5.53
C TRP A 230 2.72 -15.96 6.33
N ASP A 231 2.69 -14.77 5.67
CA ASP A 231 3.05 -13.50 6.28
C ASP A 231 2.26 -12.33 5.66
N LEU A 232 2.45 -11.14 6.22
CA LEU A 232 1.91 -9.89 5.68
C LEU A 232 2.40 -9.67 4.23
N GLY A 233 1.46 -9.37 3.34
CA GLY A 233 1.75 -9.15 1.92
C GLY A 233 1.58 -10.39 1.05
N ASP A 234 1.50 -11.59 1.62
CA ASP A 234 1.25 -12.82 0.86
C ASP A 234 -0.15 -12.84 0.25
N ILE A 235 -0.29 -13.50 -0.90
CA ILE A 235 -1.58 -13.73 -1.55
C ILE A 235 -2.02 -15.15 -1.19
N VAL A 236 -3.19 -15.26 -0.59
CA VAL A 236 -3.77 -16.51 -0.09
C VAL A 236 -5.17 -16.72 -0.65
N THR A 237 -5.69 -17.93 -0.57
CA THR A 237 -7.09 -18.20 -0.89
C THR A 237 -7.94 -18.09 0.37
N VAL A 238 -9.00 -17.28 0.31
CA VAL A 238 -10.02 -17.18 1.36
C VAL A 238 -11.32 -17.78 0.83
N GLN A 239 -11.89 -18.72 1.55
CA GLN A 239 -13.08 -19.44 1.13
C GLN A 239 -14.17 -19.41 2.19
N ASP A 240 -15.40 -19.19 1.75
CA ASP A 240 -16.62 -19.35 2.52
C ASP A 240 -17.68 -20.05 1.69
N LYS A 241 -17.92 -21.33 1.95
CA LYS A 241 -18.90 -22.12 1.21
C LYS A 241 -20.33 -21.65 1.45
N LYS A 242 -20.64 -21.18 2.67
CA LYS A 242 -21.99 -20.70 3.00
C LYS A 242 -22.36 -19.44 2.20
N TRP A 243 -21.39 -18.56 1.98
CA TRP A 243 -21.59 -17.36 1.18
C TRP A 243 -21.29 -17.56 -0.32
N GLY A 244 -20.78 -18.75 -0.70
CA GLY A 244 -20.36 -19.02 -2.08
C GLY A 244 -19.20 -18.14 -2.52
N VAL A 245 -18.34 -17.73 -1.58
CA VAL A 245 -17.20 -16.84 -1.82
C VAL A 245 -15.91 -17.64 -1.85
N THR A 246 -15.14 -17.52 -2.93
CA THR A 246 -13.75 -17.94 -3.01
C THR A 246 -12.96 -16.80 -3.64
N LEU A 247 -11.97 -16.30 -2.93
CA LEU A 247 -11.17 -15.15 -3.32
C LEU A 247 -9.70 -15.44 -3.13
N ASN A 248 -8.90 -15.15 -4.14
CA ASN A 248 -7.46 -15.01 -3.98
C ASN A 248 -7.18 -13.56 -3.57
N SER A 249 -6.68 -13.39 -2.38
CA SER A 249 -6.58 -12.06 -1.78
C SER A 249 -5.26 -11.87 -1.05
N ARG A 250 -4.71 -10.66 -1.14
CA ARG A 250 -3.51 -10.30 -0.40
C ARG A 250 -3.84 -10.01 1.05
N ILE A 251 -2.99 -10.44 1.95
CA ILE A 251 -3.03 -10.05 3.36
C ILE A 251 -2.46 -8.64 3.46
N THR A 252 -3.33 -7.66 3.71
CA THR A 252 -2.96 -6.24 3.71
C THR A 252 -2.74 -5.68 5.11
N GLU A 253 -3.38 -6.28 6.11
CA GLU A 253 -3.19 -5.88 7.51
C GLU A 253 -3.16 -7.12 8.41
N ILE A 254 -2.28 -7.10 9.39
CA ILE A 254 -2.23 -8.07 10.49
C ILE A 254 -2.19 -7.30 11.80
N LYS A 255 -3.12 -7.62 12.69
CA LYS A 255 -3.13 -7.10 14.04
C LYS A 255 -2.81 -8.22 15.01
N GLU A 256 -1.65 -8.12 15.63
CA GLU A 256 -1.21 -9.01 16.69
C GLU A 256 -1.71 -8.49 18.04
N ILE A 257 -2.39 -9.34 18.79
CA ILE A 257 -3.01 -9.00 20.06
C ILE A 257 -2.44 -9.94 21.14
N TYR A 258 -1.65 -9.37 22.02
CA TYR A 258 -1.06 -10.08 23.16
C TYR A 258 -1.81 -9.72 24.43
N GLU A 259 -2.51 -10.67 25.00
CA GLU A 259 -3.33 -10.51 26.20
C GLU A 259 -3.00 -11.60 27.23
N VAL A 260 -3.48 -11.41 28.47
CA VAL A 260 -3.32 -12.42 29.54
C VAL A 260 -3.87 -13.79 29.13
N ASN A 261 -4.91 -13.81 28.29
CA ASN A 261 -5.56 -15.02 27.81
C ASN A 261 -4.88 -15.65 26.58
N GLY A 262 -3.78 -15.08 26.10
CA GLY A 262 -3.01 -15.60 24.97
C GLY A 262 -2.81 -14.64 23.83
N PHE A 263 -2.40 -15.21 22.70
CA PHE A 263 -2.11 -14.50 21.43
C PHE A 263 -3.27 -14.66 20.45
N ASN A 264 -3.71 -13.56 19.86
CA ASN A 264 -4.75 -13.54 18.83
C ASN A 264 -4.24 -12.79 17.60
N LEU A 265 -4.75 -13.17 16.43
CA LEU A 265 -4.48 -12.54 15.14
C LEU A 265 -5.77 -12.09 14.49
N GLU A 266 -5.83 -10.82 14.08
CA GLU A 266 -6.87 -10.31 13.20
C GLU A 266 -6.22 -9.94 11.87
N CYS A 267 -6.78 -10.42 10.76
CA CYS A 267 -6.23 -10.23 9.42
C CYS A 267 -7.25 -9.58 8.50
N VAL A 268 -6.77 -8.69 7.63
CA VAL A 268 -7.53 -8.13 6.51
C VAL A 268 -6.97 -8.69 5.22
N PHE A 269 -7.86 -9.27 4.42
CA PHE A 269 -7.56 -9.84 3.11
C PHE A 269 -8.21 -8.95 2.04
N GLY A 270 -7.40 -8.43 1.13
CA GLY A 270 -7.83 -7.52 0.08
C GLY A 270 -7.65 -6.04 0.44
N ASN A 271 -8.23 -5.17 -0.36
CA ASN A 271 -8.11 -3.73 -0.14
C ASN A 271 -8.95 -3.34 1.07
N SER A 272 -8.33 -2.70 2.05
CA SER A 272 -9.06 -2.15 3.20
C SER A 272 -10.12 -1.14 2.74
N ILE A 273 -11.27 -1.12 3.42
CA ILE A 273 -12.28 -0.10 3.16
C ILE A 273 -11.70 1.23 3.65
N PRO A 274 -11.57 2.25 2.76
CA PRO A 274 -11.07 3.54 3.20
C PRO A 274 -11.91 4.08 4.36
N THR A 275 -11.28 4.30 5.49
CA THR A 275 -11.95 4.91 6.65
C THR A 275 -12.34 6.35 6.35
N ILE A 276 -13.24 6.92 7.16
CA ILE A 276 -13.59 8.35 7.07
C ILE A 276 -12.32 9.21 7.20
N ILE A 277 -11.37 8.80 8.05
CA ILE A 277 -10.10 9.49 8.24
C ILE A 277 -9.25 9.46 6.96
N ASP A 278 -9.20 8.34 6.24
CA ASP A 278 -8.47 8.24 4.98
C ASP A 278 -9.11 9.11 3.89
N LYS A 279 -10.45 9.17 3.86
CA LYS A 279 -11.18 10.07 2.96
C LYS A 279 -10.91 11.54 3.29
N ILE A 280 -10.91 11.92 4.56
CA ILE A 280 -10.58 13.29 5.01
C ILE A 280 -9.14 13.64 4.63
N LYS A 281 -8.19 12.72 4.82
CA LYS A 281 -6.78 12.93 4.42
C LYS A 281 -6.63 13.10 2.89
N LYS A 282 -7.40 12.33 2.09
CA LYS A 282 -7.40 12.50 0.61
C LYS A 282 -7.98 13.87 0.20
N VAL A 283 -9.01 14.36 0.88
CA VAL A 283 -9.60 15.69 0.61
C VAL A 283 -8.63 16.79 1.03
N SER A 284 -8.10 16.75 2.25
CA SER A 284 -7.17 17.78 2.74
C SER A 284 -5.87 17.87 1.93
N LYS A 285 -5.42 16.77 1.31
CA LYS A 285 -4.29 16.78 0.36
C LYS A 285 -4.60 17.51 -0.96
N LYS A 286 -5.89 17.64 -1.35
CA LYS A 286 -6.30 18.42 -2.53
C LYS A 286 -6.31 19.91 -2.27
N ASP A 287 -6.58 20.34 -1.04
CA ASP A 287 -6.72 21.76 -0.67
C ASP A 287 -5.38 22.45 -0.32
N VAL A 288 -4.29 21.69 -0.24
CA VAL A 288 -2.93 22.18 0.08
C VAL A 288 -2.04 22.27 -1.18
N ARG A 289 -2.63 22.17 -2.37
CA ARG A 289 -1.91 22.26 -3.66
C ARG A 289 -2.12 23.58 -4.35
#